data_4c7544f5344e858118fc1ca9cabc11d4
#
_entry.id   4c7544f5344e858118fc1ca9cabc11d4
#
_cell.length_a   1.000
_cell.length_b   1.000
_cell.length_c   1.000
_cell.angle_alpha   90.00
_cell.angle_beta   90.00
_cell.angle_gamma   90.00
#
_symmetry.space_group_name_H-M   'P 1'
#
loop_
_entity.id
_entity.type
_entity.pdbx_description
1 polymer ?
#
loop_
_entity_poly.entity_id
_entity_poly.type
_entity_poly.pdbx_seq_one_letter_code
_entity_poly.pdbx_strand_id
1 'polypeptide(L)'
;MEKYSIKDRFIQQWVANDEEFYSLYHHAVCFVYTSEYEGFGIPILEAFQSDCPVMLNKASCFPEIAGDAAIYFEMNKMESNFAEQFEKMYSMTIQERSLLLKKQRKCLEKYSWKKSAMQLARVYNSIS
;
A
#
# COMPACT_ATOMS: atom_id res chain seq x y z
N MET A 1 -10.72 -20.29 -7.54
CA MET A 1 -10.55 -19.69 -8.89
C MET A 1 -11.46 -20.32 -9.93
N GLU A 2 -11.61 -21.64 -9.97
CA GLU A 2 -12.52 -22.30 -10.92
C GLU A 2 -14.00 -21.87 -10.78
N LYS A 3 -14.46 -21.64 -9.54
CA LYS A 3 -15.83 -21.21 -9.24
C LYS A 3 -16.25 -19.92 -9.97
N TYR A 4 -15.31 -19.04 -10.30
CA TYR A 4 -15.59 -17.74 -10.91
C TYR A 4 -15.02 -17.58 -12.32
N SER A 5 -14.46 -18.66 -12.91
CA SER A 5 -13.87 -18.67 -14.26
C SER A 5 -12.82 -17.55 -14.49
N ILE A 6 -12.03 -17.22 -13.45
CA ILE A 6 -11.02 -16.14 -13.50
C ILE A 6 -9.58 -16.65 -13.65
N LYS A 7 -9.40 -17.97 -13.86
CA LYS A 7 -8.08 -18.61 -13.91
C LYS A 7 -7.12 -17.95 -14.91
N ASP A 8 -7.63 -17.62 -16.08
CA ASP A 8 -6.84 -17.01 -17.17
C ASP A 8 -6.53 -15.53 -16.97
N ARG A 9 -7.12 -14.91 -15.93
CA ARG A 9 -6.92 -13.50 -15.55
C ARG A 9 -6.10 -13.32 -14.30
N PHE A 10 -5.56 -14.42 -13.77
CA PHE A 10 -4.88 -14.45 -12.49
C PHE A 10 -3.45 -14.99 -12.64
N ILE A 11 -2.47 -14.16 -12.32
CA ILE A 11 -1.07 -14.58 -12.24
C ILE A 11 -0.76 -14.88 -10.77
N GLN A 12 -0.59 -16.16 -10.45
CA GLN A 12 -0.45 -16.63 -9.07
C GLN A 12 0.99 -16.54 -8.55
N GLN A 13 1.97 -16.67 -9.42
CA GLN A 13 3.38 -16.59 -9.05
C GLN A 13 4.10 -15.72 -10.07
N TRP A 14 4.84 -14.78 -9.56
CA TRP A 14 5.70 -13.92 -10.34
C TRP A 14 7.03 -13.78 -9.60
N VAL A 15 8.13 -14.09 -10.29
CA VAL A 15 9.48 -13.80 -9.83
C VAL A 15 9.99 -12.65 -10.69
N ALA A 16 10.08 -11.48 -10.10
CA ALA A 16 10.53 -10.28 -10.78
C ALA A 16 11.87 -9.83 -10.19
N ASN A 17 12.71 -9.20 -11.02
CA ASN A 17 13.79 -8.38 -10.53
C ASN A 17 13.24 -7.03 -10.01
N ASP A 18 14.07 -6.23 -9.36
CA ASP A 18 13.63 -4.97 -8.76
C ASP A 18 13.02 -4.01 -9.79
N GLU A 19 13.56 -3.93 -11.00
CA GLU A 19 13.07 -3.06 -12.06
C GLU A 19 11.67 -3.48 -12.54
N GLU A 20 11.46 -4.77 -12.77
CA GLU A 20 10.16 -5.34 -13.13
C GLU A 20 9.14 -5.13 -11.99
N PHE A 21 9.57 -5.30 -10.75
CA PHE A 21 8.73 -5.12 -9.57
C PHE A 21 8.21 -3.68 -9.45
N TYR A 22 9.09 -2.69 -9.55
CA TYR A 22 8.68 -1.29 -9.56
C TYR A 22 7.84 -0.93 -10.78
N SER A 23 8.11 -1.52 -11.94
CA SER A 23 7.30 -1.35 -13.14
C SER A 23 5.87 -1.87 -12.95
N LEU A 24 5.70 -3.03 -12.29
CA LEU A 24 4.38 -3.57 -11.95
C LEU A 24 3.58 -2.59 -11.08
N TYR A 25 4.16 -2.04 -10.03
CA TYR A 25 3.49 -1.04 -9.21
C TYR A 25 3.12 0.19 -10.03
N HIS A 26 4.05 0.74 -10.81
CA HIS A 26 3.84 1.96 -11.56
C HIS A 26 2.69 1.87 -12.56
N HIS A 27 2.51 0.72 -13.20
CA HIS A 27 1.47 0.48 -14.20
C HIS A 27 0.17 -0.12 -13.63
N ALA A 28 0.17 -0.49 -12.35
CA ALA A 28 -1.03 -1.01 -11.72
C ALA A 28 -2.11 0.07 -11.52
N VAL A 29 -3.36 -0.34 -11.59
CA VAL A 29 -4.50 0.50 -11.19
C VAL A 29 -4.37 0.86 -9.72
N CYS A 30 -4.08 -0.13 -8.88
CA CYS A 30 -3.79 0.03 -7.46
C CYS A 30 -3.06 -1.20 -6.91
N PHE A 31 -2.38 -1.00 -5.80
CA PHE A 31 -1.88 -2.07 -4.93
C PHE A 31 -2.92 -2.34 -3.85
N VAL A 32 -3.33 -3.60 -3.71
CA VAL A 32 -4.29 -4.04 -2.69
C VAL A 32 -3.59 -4.87 -1.64
N TYR A 33 -3.66 -4.44 -0.38
CA TYR A 33 -3.04 -5.13 0.73
C TYR A 33 -4.11 -5.62 1.72
N THR A 34 -4.35 -6.93 1.72
CA THR A 34 -5.43 -7.59 2.47
C THR A 34 -4.98 -8.11 3.83
N SER A 35 -3.72 -7.95 4.20
CA SER A 35 -3.19 -8.45 5.46
C SER A 35 -3.99 -7.93 6.66
N GLU A 36 -4.17 -8.79 7.66
CA GLU A 36 -4.85 -8.43 8.91
C GLU A 36 -3.87 -7.98 9.99
N TYR A 37 -2.62 -8.40 9.88
CA TYR A 37 -1.59 -8.08 10.86
C TYR A 37 -0.20 -7.99 10.22
N GLU A 38 0.46 -6.87 10.46
CA GLU A 38 1.83 -6.61 10.03
C GLU A 38 2.60 -5.81 11.09
N GLY A 39 3.91 -5.99 11.12
CA GLY A 39 4.78 -5.19 11.99
C GLY A 39 4.95 -3.75 11.51
N PHE A 40 4.97 -3.54 10.19
CA PHE A 40 5.11 -2.20 9.59
C PHE A 40 4.39 -2.09 8.24
N GLY A 41 4.67 -2.96 7.26
CA GLY A 41 4.05 -2.87 5.92
C GLY A 41 4.92 -2.11 4.91
N ILE A 42 6.19 -2.50 4.79
CA ILE A 42 7.13 -1.94 3.79
C ILE A 42 6.51 -1.89 2.37
N PRO A 43 5.75 -2.89 1.89
CA PRO A 43 5.11 -2.85 0.58
C PRO A 43 4.22 -1.63 0.33
N ILE A 44 3.66 -1.03 1.37
CA ILE A 44 2.88 0.22 1.25
C ILE A 44 3.79 1.36 0.78
N LEU A 45 4.98 1.47 1.36
CA LEU A 45 5.93 2.52 1.00
C LEU A 45 6.55 2.29 -0.38
N GLU A 46 6.76 1.04 -0.78
CA GLU A 46 7.21 0.66 -2.13
C GLU A 46 6.18 1.05 -3.19
N ALA A 47 4.88 0.79 -2.93
CA ALA A 47 3.80 1.23 -3.79
C ALA A 47 3.73 2.76 -3.89
N PHE A 48 3.86 3.47 -2.76
CA PHE A 48 3.89 4.93 -2.73
C PHE A 48 5.08 5.49 -3.52
N GLN A 49 6.25 4.89 -3.40
CA GLN A 49 7.46 5.29 -4.12
C GLN A 49 7.32 5.11 -5.63
N SER A 50 6.50 4.16 -6.06
CA SER A 50 6.22 3.84 -7.45
C SER A 50 5.00 4.58 -8.01
N ASP A 51 4.45 5.57 -7.29
CA ASP A 51 3.23 6.30 -7.66
C ASP A 51 2.01 5.36 -7.92
N CYS A 52 1.93 4.27 -7.17
CA CYS A 52 0.83 3.32 -7.23
C CYS A 52 -0.22 3.68 -6.17
N PRO A 53 -1.48 3.91 -6.53
CA PRO A 53 -2.56 4.05 -5.55
C PRO A 53 -2.69 2.80 -4.68
N VAL A 54 -3.01 2.99 -3.40
CA VAL A 54 -3.01 1.90 -2.43
C VAL A 54 -4.37 1.74 -1.78
N MET A 55 -4.84 0.50 -1.72
CA MET A 55 -6.01 0.07 -0.96
C MET A 55 -5.58 -0.86 0.18
N LEU A 56 -5.97 -0.55 1.40
CA LEU A 56 -5.56 -1.26 2.61
C LEU A 56 -6.76 -1.82 3.36
N ASN A 57 -6.62 -3.03 3.89
CA ASN A 57 -7.48 -3.46 4.97
C ASN A 57 -7.26 -2.53 6.17
N LYS A 58 -8.34 -1.98 6.74
CA LYS A 58 -8.28 -1.07 7.89
C LYS A 58 -7.94 -1.85 9.17
N ALA A 59 -6.72 -2.34 9.24
CA ALA A 59 -6.25 -3.20 10.33
C ALA A 59 -4.80 -2.88 10.69
N SER A 60 -4.34 -3.40 11.83
CA SER A 60 -2.95 -3.32 12.28
C SER A 60 -2.40 -1.88 12.27
N CYS A 61 -1.16 -1.71 11.84
CA CYS A 61 -0.44 -0.43 11.77
C CYS A 61 -0.74 0.39 10.49
N PHE A 62 -1.56 -0.12 9.57
CA PHE A 62 -1.77 0.54 8.28
C PHE A 62 -2.33 1.96 8.36
N PRO A 63 -3.34 2.26 9.21
CA PRO A 63 -3.82 3.63 9.38
C PRO A 63 -2.76 4.57 9.96
N GLU A 64 -1.86 4.09 10.80
CA GLU A 64 -0.74 4.87 11.34
C GLU A 64 0.28 5.20 10.25
N ILE A 65 0.57 4.21 9.38
CA ILE A 65 1.58 4.35 8.33
C ILE A 65 1.08 5.23 7.20
N ALA A 66 -0.09 4.92 6.63
CA ALA A 66 -0.58 5.54 5.43
C ALA A 66 -1.50 6.75 5.68
N GLY A 67 -2.14 6.84 6.85
CA GLY A 67 -3.04 7.95 7.18
C GLY A 67 -4.13 8.13 6.12
N ASP A 68 -4.25 9.33 5.56
CA ASP A 68 -5.18 9.68 4.49
C ASP A 68 -4.61 9.49 3.06
N ALA A 69 -3.45 8.84 2.95
CA ALA A 69 -2.77 8.55 1.68
C ALA A 69 -3.16 7.19 1.07
N ALA A 70 -4.16 6.50 1.61
CA ALA A 70 -4.69 5.24 1.09
C ALA A 70 -6.21 5.21 1.14
N ILE A 71 -6.82 4.34 0.34
CA ILE A 71 -8.22 3.97 0.46
C ILE A 71 -8.32 2.76 1.37
N TYR A 72 -9.26 2.77 2.31
CA TYR A 72 -9.43 1.68 3.27
C TYR A 72 -10.70 0.89 2.99
N PHE A 73 -10.58 -0.43 3.17
CA PHE A 73 -11.70 -1.35 3.25
C PHE A 73 -11.64 -2.16 4.54
N GLU A 74 -12.71 -2.81 4.93
CA GLU A 74 -12.79 -3.60 6.14
C GLU A 74 -13.20 -5.04 5.79
N MET A 75 -12.30 -6.00 6.06
CA MET A 75 -12.54 -7.43 5.85
C MET A 75 -13.40 -8.07 6.93
N ASN A 76 -13.37 -7.53 8.16
CA ASN A 76 -13.96 -8.14 9.35
C ASN A 76 -15.45 -7.81 9.56
N LYS A 77 -16.10 -7.14 8.62
CA LYS A 77 -17.55 -6.92 8.65
C LYS A 77 -18.26 -8.09 7.97
N MET A 78 -19.48 -8.40 8.45
CA MET A 78 -20.34 -9.44 7.82
C MET A 78 -20.56 -9.17 6.33
N GLU A 79 -20.46 -7.91 5.90
CA GLU A 79 -20.40 -7.48 4.52
C GLU A 79 -19.14 -6.64 4.32
N SER A 80 -18.14 -7.24 3.65
CA SER A 80 -16.95 -6.52 3.25
C SER A 80 -17.32 -5.37 2.30
N ASN A 81 -16.86 -4.16 2.58
CA ASN A 81 -17.03 -3.02 1.68
C ASN A 81 -15.94 -2.94 0.60
N PHE A 82 -15.19 -4.02 0.39
CA PHE A 82 -14.08 -4.08 -0.56
C PHE A 82 -14.50 -3.67 -1.98
N ALA A 83 -15.59 -4.26 -2.49
CA ALA A 83 -16.06 -3.99 -3.85
C ALA A 83 -16.41 -2.50 -4.04
N GLU A 84 -17.10 -1.90 -3.08
CA GLU A 84 -17.43 -0.46 -3.09
C GLU A 84 -16.16 0.40 -3.14
N GLN A 85 -15.17 0.11 -2.29
CA GLN A 85 -13.93 0.87 -2.25
C GLN A 85 -13.08 0.66 -3.51
N PHE A 86 -13.13 -0.56 -4.09
CA PHE A 86 -12.46 -0.85 -5.34
C PHE A 86 -13.09 -0.09 -6.51
N GLU A 87 -14.41 -0.02 -6.58
CA GLU A 87 -15.11 0.79 -7.60
C GLU A 87 -14.75 2.27 -7.49
N LYS A 88 -14.67 2.82 -6.27
CA LYS A 88 -14.19 4.19 -6.05
C LYS A 88 -12.76 4.39 -6.57
N MET A 89 -11.88 3.45 -6.27
CA MET A 89 -10.49 3.48 -6.75
C MET A 89 -10.43 3.44 -8.27
N TYR A 90 -11.19 2.53 -8.88
CA TYR A 90 -11.19 2.30 -10.32
C TYR A 90 -11.81 3.47 -11.11
N SER A 91 -12.83 4.12 -10.54
CA SER A 91 -13.55 5.23 -11.16
C SER A 91 -12.98 6.62 -10.85
N MET A 92 -11.84 6.69 -10.15
CA MET A 92 -11.19 7.96 -9.85
C MET A 92 -10.91 8.78 -11.10
N THR A 93 -11.25 10.05 -11.04
CA THR A 93 -10.81 11.04 -12.02
C THR A 93 -9.30 11.24 -11.95
N ILE A 94 -8.73 11.79 -13.01
CA ILE A 94 -7.30 12.14 -13.04
C ILE A 94 -6.93 13.07 -11.88
N GLN A 95 -7.81 14.00 -11.54
CA GLN A 95 -7.61 14.96 -10.44
C GLN A 95 -7.58 14.26 -9.09
N GLU A 96 -8.54 13.37 -8.82
CA GLU A 96 -8.61 12.61 -7.56
C GLU A 96 -7.40 11.69 -7.40
N ARG A 97 -7.02 10.97 -8.48
CA ARG A 97 -5.81 10.15 -8.49
C ARG A 97 -4.56 11.00 -8.20
N SER A 98 -4.42 12.14 -8.86
CA SER A 98 -3.30 13.06 -8.64
C SER A 98 -3.24 13.57 -7.19
N LEU A 99 -4.38 13.86 -6.58
CA LEU A 99 -4.45 14.27 -5.18
C LEU A 99 -4.01 13.15 -4.24
N LEU A 100 -4.46 11.92 -4.48
CA LEU A 100 -4.06 10.74 -3.70
C LEU A 100 -2.54 10.53 -3.79
N LEU A 101 -1.97 10.56 -4.99
CA LEU A 101 -0.52 10.40 -5.19
C LEU A 101 0.30 11.50 -4.50
N LYS A 102 -0.19 12.74 -4.48
CA LYS A 102 0.45 13.83 -3.72
C LYS A 102 0.47 13.53 -2.21
N LYS A 103 -0.62 13.00 -1.66
CA LYS A 103 -0.67 12.58 -0.25
C LYS A 103 0.32 11.44 0.03
N GLN A 104 0.44 10.47 -0.87
CA GLN A 104 1.38 9.36 -0.77
C GLN A 104 2.83 9.87 -0.75
N ARG A 105 3.21 10.75 -1.67
CA ARG A 105 4.54 11.36 -1.70
C ARG A 105 4.85 12.14 -0.42
N LYS A 106 3.90 12.91 0.09
CA LYS A 106 4.05 13.62 1.37
C LYS A 106 4.19 12.64 2.55
N CYS A 107 3.48 11.52 2.51
CA CYS A 107 3.60 10.47 3.52
C CYS A 107 5.01 9.87 3.53
N LEU A 108 5.61 9.60 2.37
CA LEU A 108 6.96 9.06 2.24
C LEU A 108 8.03 9.93 2.91
N GLU A 109 7.85 11.26 2.98
CA GLU A 109 8.81 12.16 3.62
C GLU A 109 9.03 11.87 5.11
N LYS A 110 8.06 11.18 5.75
CA LYS A 110 8.18 10.76 7.16
C LYS A 110 9.17 9.62 7.34
N TYR A 111 9.37 8.79 6.29
CA TYR A 111 10.10 7.53 6.35
C TYR A 111 11.43 7.63 5.62
N SER A 112 12.51 7.21 6.29
CA SER A 112 13.83 7.20 5.71
C SER A 112 14.74 6.29 6.54
N TRP A 113 15.44 5.39 5.91
CA TRP A 113 16.43 4.54 6.55
C TRP A 113 17.48 5.36 7.32
N LYS A 114 17.89 6.50 6.77
CA LYS A 114 18.80 7.43 7.44
C LYS A 114 18.23 7.98 8.74
N LYS A 115 16.95 8.42 8.72
CA LYS A 115 16.27 8.90 9.94
C LYS A 115 16.16 7.80 10.98
N SER A 116 15.78 6.59 10.57
CA SER A 116 15.67 5.42 11.47
C SER A 116 17.02 5.07 12.10
N ALA A 117 18.08 5.01 11.30
CA ALA A 117 19.42 4.74 11.79
C ALA A 117 19.90 5.82 12.78
N MET A 118 19.63 7.10 12.50
CA MET A 118 19.98 8.19 13.41
C MET A 118 19.22 8.13 14.73
N GLN A 119 17.93 7.76 14.70
CA GLN A 119 17.12 7.58 15.91
C GLN A 119 17.65 6.42 16.73
N LEU A 120 17.94 5.29 16.11
CA LEU A 120 18.52 4.13 16.77
C LEU A 120 19.87 4.46 17.43
N ALA A 121 20.77 5.15 16.72
CA ALA A 121 22.05 5.59 17.26
C ALA A 121 21.88 6.49 18.49
N ARG A 122 20.89 7.39 18.50
CA ARG A 122 20.59 8.24 19.67
C ARG A 122 20.17 7.40 20.88
N VAL A 123 19.32 6.37 20.66
CA VAL A 123 18.91 5.47 21.75
C VAL A 123 20.12 4.77 22.33
N TYR A 124 20.99 4.17 21.52
CA TYR A 124 22.20 3.52 22.02
C TYR A 124 23.11 4.48 22.79
N ASN A 125 23.31 5.70 22.31
CA ASN A 125 24.13 6.69 23.00
C ASN A 125 23.51 7.20 24.30
N SER A 126 22.20 7.07 24.49
CA SER A 126 21.51 7.49 25.71
C SER A 126 21.58 6.47 26.85
N ILE A 127 21.91 5.22 26.54
CA ILE A 127 22.02 4.13 27.52
C ILE A 127 23.48 3.70 27.79
N SER A 128 24.41 4.34 27.12
CA SER A 128 25.88 4.22 27.36
C SER A 128 26.33 5.25 28.35
#